data_1afa001a6226e945373f8eddc91c949f
#
_entry.id   1afa001a6226e945373f8eddc91c949f
#
_cell.length_a   1.000
_cell.length_b   1.000
_cell.length_c   1.000
_cell.angle_alpha   90.00
_cell.angle_beta   90.00
_cell.angle_gamma   90.00
#
_symmetry.space_group_name_H-M   'P 1'
#
loop_
_entity.id
_entity.type
_entity.pdbx_description
1 polymer ?
#
loop_
_entity_poly.entity_id
_entity_poly.type
_entity_poly.pdbx_seq_one_letter_code
_entity_poly.pdbx_strand_id
1 'polypeptide(L)'
;MNCLLLSNNGIALNLPPSLGGSVANYNYMLKLDMIYKQAVVLPSNINNKEVVMLGEVWTTGNMSNKTSANTLNITWNNFNSSVELHALSKRYTANAKIKVEKKFNFGNIDNLQIMLSSYQSGSANAARGWNLGDGNRLNPRANLTLYWN
;
A
#
# COMPACT_ATOMS: atom_id res chain seq x y z
N MET A 1 5.73 13.59 6.85
CA MET A 1 5.85 12.24 6.27
C MET A 1 7.30 11.82 6.26
N ASN A 2 7.61 10.68 6.83
CA ASN A 2 8.97 10.20 6.94
C ASN A 2 9.27 9.22 5.82
N CYS A 3 10.13 9.63 4.91
CA CYS A 3 10.70 8.77 3.89
C CYS A 3 12.20 8.64 4.14
N LEU A 4 12.68 7.42 4.24
CA LEU A 4 14.11 7.13 4.35
C LEU A 4 14.54 6.39 3.08
N LEU A 5 15.33 7.05 2.26
CA LEU A 5 15.96 6.43 1.11
C LEU A 5 17.38 6.00 1.48
N LEU A 6 17.66 4.73 1.35
CA LEU A 6 19.00 4.19 1.41
C LEU A 6 19.42 3.78 0.00
N SER A 7 20.56 4.26 -0.43
CA SER A 7 21.24 3.81 -1.63
C SER A 7 22.54 3.15 -1.19
N ASN A 8 22.66 1.85 -1.41
CA ASN A 8 23.83 1.13 -0.94
C ASN A 8 24.16 -0.07 -1.82
N ASN A 9 25.36 -0.56 -1.68
CA ASN A 9 25.85 -1.70 -2.44
C ASN A 9 25.28 -3.01 -1.87
N GLY A 10 24.06 -3.35 -2.24
CA GLY A 10 23.48 -4.64 -1.92
C GLY A 10 22.83 -4.71 -0.54
N ILE A 11 21.58 -4.29 -0.46
CA ILE A 11 20.74 -4.53 0.72
C ILE A 11 20.23 -5.96 0.62
N ALA A 12 20.73 -6.86 1.47
CA ALA A 12 20.29 -8.25 1.49
C ALA A 12 18.92 -8.36 2.13
N LEU A 13 18.00 -9.03 1.44
CA LEU A 13 16.63 -9.21 1.89
C LEU A 13 16.21 -10.67 1.70
N ASN A 14 15.70 -11.29 2.76
CA ASN A 14 15.03 -12.57 2.67
C ASN A 14 13.61 -12.34 2.16
N LEU A 15 13.32 -12.84 0.97
CA LEU A 15 12.00 -12.70 0.41
C LEU A 15 11.01 -13.64 1.11
N PRO A 16 9.78 -13.19 1.37
CA PRO A 16 8.73 -14.06 1.86
C PRO A 16 8.36 -15.12 0.81
N PRO A 17 7.79 -16.27 1.22
CA PRO A 17 7.41 -17.33 0.29
C PRO A 17 6.49 -16.85 -0.85
N SER A 18 5.61 -15.90 -0.58
CA SER A 18 4.73 -15.30 -1.60
C SER A 18 5.47 -14.58 -2.73
N LEU A 19 6.73 -14.19 -2.50
CA LEU A 19 7.59 -13.48 -3.45
C LEU A 19 8.81 -14.31 -3.89
N GLY A 20 8.77 -15.62 -3.70
CA GLY A 20 9.80 -16.54 -4.13
C GLY A 20 10.63 -17.16 -3.01
N GLY A 21 10.56 -16.67 -1.79
CA GLY A 21 11.18 -17.28 -0.60
C GLY A 21 12.70 -17.43 -0.64
N SER A 22 13.40 -16.58 -1.39
CA SER A 22 14.85 -16.62 -1.54
C SER A 22 15.48 -15.31 -1.08
N VAL A 23 16.79 -15.34 -0.86
CA VAL A 23 17.55 -14.12 -0.59
C VAL A 23 17.79 -13.37 -1.90
N ALA A 24 17.54 -12.07 -1.87
CA ALA A 24 17.85 -11.17 -2.98
C ALA A 24 18.57 -9.93 -2.45
N ASN A 25 19.34 -9.28 -3.34
CA ASN A 25 20.04 -8.04 -3.03
C ASN A 25 19.42 -6.88 -3.80
N TYR A 26 19.23 -5.77 -3.11
CA TYR A 26 18.68 -4.54 -3.68
C TYR A 26 19.66 -3.38 -3.46
N ASN A 27 19.66 -2.45 -4.42
CA ASN A 27 20.50 -1.26 -4.32
C ASN A 27 19.82 -0.13 -3.55
N TYR A 28 18.48 -0.12 -3.54
CA TYR A 28 17.68 0.94 -2.93
C TYR A 28 16.64 0.40 -1.98
N MET A 29 16.40 1.14 -0.92
CA MET A 29 15.35 0.90 0.05
C MET A 29 14.70 2.23 0.43
N LEU A 30 13.38 2.29 0.42
CA LEU A 30 12.62 3.47 0.81
C LEU A 30 11.52 3.06 1.79
N LYS A 31 11.55 3.63 2.99
CA LYS A 31 10.50 3.46 3.98
C LYS A 31 9.42 4.51 3.83
N LEU A 32 8.17 4.08 3.80
CA LEU A 32 7.00 4.91 3.66
C LEU A 32 6.11 4.75 4.88
N ASP A 33 5.76 5.88 5.50
CA ASP A 33 4.73 5.94 6.53
C ASP A 33 3.54 6.69 5.93
N MET A 34 2.52 5.96 5.52
CA MET A 34 1.44 6.51 4.70
C MET A 34 0.15 6.67 5.48
N ILE A 35 -0.45 7.82 5.32
CA ILE A 35 -1.78 8.17 5.80
C ILE A 35 -2.74 8.13 4.61
N TYR A 36 -3.98 7.71 4.86
CA TYR A 36 -5.02 7.67 3.84
C TYR A 36 -5.18 9.00 3.12
N LYS A 37 -5.17 8.94 1.79
CA LYS A 37 -5.30 10.10 0.88
C LYS A 37 -4.15 11.12 0.93
N GLN A 38 -3.06 10.82 1.59
CA GLN A 38 -1.89 11.67 1.55
C GLN A 38 -0.92 11.19 0.46
N ALA A 39 -0.57 12.10 -0.45
CA ALA A 39 0.35 11.80 -1.54
C ALA A 39 1.81 11.78 -1.05
N VAL A 40 2.59 10.87 -1.62
CA VAL A 40 4.04 10.75 -1.40
C VAL A 40 4.73 10.82 -2.74
N VAL A 41 5.75 11.66 -2.86
CA VAL A 41 6.59 11.73 -4.04
C VAL A 41 7.70 10.71 -3.93
N LEU A 42 7.89 9.92 -4.99
CA LEU A 42 8.95 8.91 -5.07
C LEU A 42 10.12 9.39 -5.93
N PRO A 43 11.34 8.90 -5.67
CA PRO A 43 12.49 9.25 -6.49
C PRO A 43 12.36 8.66 -7.90
N SER A 44 12.88 9.38 -8.89
CA SER A 44 12.75 9.00 -10.31
C SER A 44 13.49 7.71 -10.67
N ASN A 45 14.51 7.32 -9.89
CA ASN A 45 15.26 6.10 -10.13
C ASN A 45 14.47 4.80 -9.88
N ILE A 46 13.23 4.91 -9.35
CA ILE A 46 12.32 3.76 -9.21
C ILE A 46 11.54 3.47 -10.49
N ASN A 47 11.56 4.36 -11.46
CA ASN A 47 10.82 4.21 -12.71
C ASN A 47 11.31 2.98 -13.49
N ASN A 48 10.38 2.23 -14.05
CA ASN A 48 10.62 1.02 -14.84
C ASN A 48 11.39 -0.07 -14.11
N LYS A 49 11.38 -0.03 -12.79
CA LYS A 49 12.03 -1.05 -11.96
C LYS A 49 11.00 -2.02 -11.38
N GLU A 50 11.39 -3.27 -11.27
CA GLU A 50 10.65 -4.21 -10.45
C GLU A 50 10.83 -3.81 -8.98
N VAL A 51 9.71 -3.59 -8.29
CA VAL A 51 9.68 -3.14 -6.91
C VAL A 51 9.13 -4.25 -6.04
N VAL A 52 9.84 -4.54 -4.96
CA VAL A 52 9.31 -5.36 -3.87
C VAL A 52 8.79 -4.42 -2.79
N MET A 53 7.53 -4.60 -2.42
CA MET A 53 6.87 -3.84 -1.36
C MET A 53 6.54 -4.77 -0.21
N LEU A 54 7.08 -4.49 0.96
CA LEU A 54 6.82 -5.23 2.19
C LEU A 54 6.36 -4.28 3.28
N GLY A 55 5.49 -4.75 4.14
CA GLY A 55 5.06 -3.98 5.29
C GLY A 55 3.72 -4.41 5.82
N GLU A 56 2.99 -3.46 6.36
CA GLU A 56 1.70 -3.69 6.99
C GLU A 56 0.74 -2.55 6.67
N VAL A 57 -0.54 -2.88 6.59
CA VAL A 57 -1.63 -1.92 6.62
C VAL A 57 -2.49 -2.19 7.85
N TRP A 58 -3.04 -1.14 8.42
CA TRP A 58 -3.95 -1.27 9.55
C TRP A 58 -4.97 -0.14 9.54
N THR A 59 -5.94 -0.25 10.42
CA THR A 59 -7.00 0.73 10.55
C THR A 59 -7.03 1.29 11.94
N THR A 60 -7.41 2.55 12.04
CA THR A 60 -7.78 3.19 13.29
C THR A 60 -9.24 3.60 13.19
N GLY A 61 -9.99 3.45 14.24
CA GLY A 61 -11.42 3.75 14.26
C GLY A 61 -12.29 2.51 14.11
N ASN A 62 -13.57 2.71 13.99
CA ASN A 62 -14.56 1.65 13.97
C ASN A 62 -15.14 1.43 12.59
N MET A 63 -15.39 0.19 12.28
CA MET A 63 -16.08 -0.22 11.08
C MET A 63 -17.57 -0.42 11.38
N SER A 64 -18.44 -0.07 10.44
CA SER A 64 -19.86 -0.35 10.57
C SER A 64 -20.12 -1.87 10.55
N ASN A 65 -21.30 -2.29 11.01
CA ASN A 65 -21.69 -3.70 11.07
C ASN A 65 -21.94 -4.34 9.69
N LYS A 66 -21.86 -3.57 8.63
CA LYS A 66 -22.13 -4.06 7.28
C LYS A 66 -20.89 -4.64 6.65
N THR A 67 -21.04 -5.73 5.94
CA THR A 67 -20.02 -6.27 5.07
C THR A 67 -19.80 -5.32 3.89
N SER A 68 -18.58 -5.17 3.47
CA SER A 68 -18.26 -4.34 2.32
C SER A 68 -17.25 -5.04 1.43
N ALA A 69 -17.35 -4.79 0.15
CA ALA A 69 -16.37 -5.17 -0.83
C ALA A 69 -15.52 -3.94 -1.16
N ASN A 70 -14.52 -3.71 -0.36
CA ASN A 70 -13.59 -2.61 -0.52
C ASN A 70 -12.18 -3.13 -0.68
N THR A 71 -11.41 -2.45 -1.49
CA THR A 71 -9.99 -2.70 -1.61
C THR A 71 -9.20 -1.52 -1.12
N LEU A 72 -8.09 -1.80 -0.46
CA LEU A 72 -7.09 -0.81 -0.09
C LEU A 72 -5.95 -0.93 -1.08
N ASN A 73 -5.63 0.18 -1.74
CA ASN A 73 -4.68 0.22 -2.83
C ASN A 73 -3.63 1.29 -2.60
N ILE A 74 -2.43 1.07 -3.15
CA ILE A 74 -1.55 2.16 -3.54
C ILE A 74 -1.92 2.54 -4.97
N THR A 75 -2.17 3.80 -5.22
CA THR A 75 -2.53 4.34 -6.53
C THR A 75 -1.52 5.39 -6.99
N TRP A 76 -1.37 5.50 -8.28
CA TRP A 76 -0.55 6.52 -8.93
C TRP A 76 -1.12 6.86 -10.30
N ASN A 77 -0.51 7.76 -11.03
CA ASN A 77 -0.94 8.17 -12.36
C ASN A 77 -2.40 8.61 -12.38
N ASN A 78 -2.74 9.57 -11.51
CA ASN A 78 -4.11 10.09 -11.35
C ASN A 78 -5.15 8.98 -11.12
N PHE A 79 -4.80 7.98 -10.31
CA PHE A 79 -5.63 6.82 -9.97
C PHE A 79 -5.87 5.82 -11.10
N ASN A 80 -5.22 5.98 -12.25
CA ASN A 80 -5.35 5.04 -13.35
C ASN A 80 -4.55 3.75 -13.16
N SER A 81 -3.57 3.78 -12.27
CA SER A 81 -2.74 2.63 -11.94
C SER A 81 -2.81 2.35 -10.46
N SER A 82 -2.79 1.08 -10.09
CA SER A 82 -2.86 0.68 -8.69
C SER A 82 -2.24 -0.67 -8.45
N VAL A 83 -1.85 -0.90 -7.20
CA VAL A 83 -1.57 -2.22 -6.66
C VAL A 83 -2.44 -2.44 -5.43
N GLU A 84 -3.13 -3.56 -5.40
CA GLU A 84 -3.97 -3.92 -4.26
C GLU A 84 -3.10 -4.32 -3.07
N LEU A 85 -3.32 -3.68 -1.94
CA LEU A 85 -2.68 -4.04 -0.68
C LEU A 85 -3.51 -5.06 0.10
N HIS A 86 -4.82 -4.85 0.12
CA HIS A 86 -5.74 -5.74 0.80
C HIS A 86 -7.16 -5.54 0.30
N ALA A 87 -7.89 -6.64 0.11
CA ALA A 87 -9.32 -6.63 -0.16
C ALA A 87 -10.08 -6.88 1.14
N LEU A 88 -11.00 -6.00 1.47
CA LEU A 88 -11.86 -6.12 2.63
C LEU A 88 -13.22 -6.66 2.20
N SER A 89 -13.51 -7.90 2.56
CA SER A 89 -14.80 -8.56 2.29
C SER A 89 -15.63 -8.79 3.55
N LYS A 90 -15.06 -8.50 4.71
CA LYS A 90 -15.67 -8.76 6.01
C LYS A 90 -15.44 -7.58 6.94
N ARG A 91 -16.17 -7.58 8.03
CA ARG A 91 -15.97 -6.62 9.10
C ARG A 91 -14.58 -6.79 9.73
N TYR A 92 -13.85 -5.71 9.82
CA TYR A 92 -12.61 -5.64 10.57
C TYR A 92 -12.77 -4.84 11.85
N THR A 93 -12.04 -5.25 12.86
CA THR A 93 -11.90 -4.46 14.09
C THR A 93 -10.83 -3.38 13.91
N ALA A 94 -10.92 -2.33 14.69
CA ALA A 94 -9.88 -1.31 14.74
C ALA A 94 -8.51 -1.93 15.08
N ASN A 95 -7.46 -1.36 14.50
CA ASN A 95 -6.07 -1.78 14.72
C ASN A 95 -5.70 -3.19 14.22
N ALA A 96 -6.54 -3.81 13.40
CA ALA A 96 -6.15 -5.04 12.73
C ALA A 96 -5.00 -4.74 11.77
N LYS A 97 -3.90 -5.46 11.91
CA LYS A 97 -2.73 -5.33 11.03
C LYS A 97 -2.73 -6.43 9.99
N ILE A 98 -2.56 -6.05 8.74
CA ILE A 98 -2.53 -6.95 7.60
C ILE A 98 -1.17 -6.84 6.92
N LYS A 99 -0.51 -7.97 6.73
CA LYS A 99 0.77 -8.03 6.05
C LYS A 99 0.62 -7.73 4.57
N VAL A 100 1.52 -6.91 4.04
CA VAL A 100 1.62 -6.58 2.61
C VAL A 100 2.91 -7.18 2.04
N GLU A 101 2.77 -7.96 0.99
CA GLU A 101 3.87 -8.59 0.27
C GLU A 101 3.53 -8.53 -1.23
N LYS A 102 4.10 -7.56 -1.94
CA LYS A 102 3.79 -7.30 -3.36
C LYS A 102 5.05 -7.13 -4.18
N LYS A 103 4.95 -7.49 -5.45
CA LYS A 103 5.98 -7.30 -6.45
C LYS A 103 5.33 -6.71 -7.69
N PHE A 104 5.80 -5.55 -8.15
CA PHE A 104 5.16 -4.83 -9.24
C PHE A 104 6.10 -3.78 -9.83
N ASN A 105 5.62 -3.06 -10.84
CA ASN A 105 6.36 -2.01 -11.52
C ASN A 105 5.46 -0.78 -11.66
N PHE A 106 5.95 0.39 -11.24
CA PHE A 106 5.19 1.64 -11.40
C PHE A 106 5.11 2.12 -12.85
N GLY A 107 5.97 1.60 -13.72
CA GLY A 107 6.13 2.12 -15.06
C GLY A 107 7.00 3.37 -15.10
N ASN A 108 6.91 4.11 -16.20
CA ASN A 108 7.67 5.34 -16.40
C ASN A 108 6.75 6.54 -16.24
N ILE A 109 6.86 7.21 -15.10
CA ILE A 109 6.00 8.35 -14.76
C ILE A 109 6.87 9.49 -14.21
N ASP A 110 6.85 10.62 -14.91
CA ASP A 110 7.47 11.84 -14.42
C ASP A 110 6.77 12.33 -13.16
N ASN A 111 7.54 12.70 -12.16
CA ASN A 111 7.02 13.17 -10.87
C ASN A 111 6.06 12.15 -10.23
N LEU A 112 6.52 10.92 -10.14
CA LEU A 112 5.71 9.83 -9.57
C LEU A 112 5.26 10.16 -8.15
N GLN A 113 3.96 10.27 -8.00
CA GLN A 113 3.30 10.40 -6.71
C GLN A 113 2.43 9.18 -6.47
N ILE A 114 2.52 8.64 -5.28
CA ILE A 114 1.66 7.54 -4.84
C ILE A 114 0.77 7.99 -3.70
N MET A 115 -0.36 7.34 -3.58
CA MET A 115 -1.35 7.65 -2.55
C MET A 115 -1.98 6.36 -2.05
N LEU A 116 -2.19 6.30 -0.73
CA LEU A 116 -3.00 5.25 -0.13
C LEU A 116 -4.47 5.59 -0.38
N SER A 117 -5.15 4.75 -1.14
CA SER A 117 -6.53 4.95 -1.55
C SER A 117 -7.37 3.71 -1.34
N SER A 118 -8.68 3.84 -1.53
CA SER A 118 -9.58 2.71 -1.47
C SER A 118 -10.53 2.72 -2.65
N TYR A 119 -10.92 1.53 -3.06
CA TYR A 119 -11.97 1.33 -4.04
C TYR A 119 -13.13 0.60 -3.39
N GLN A 120 -14.31 1.05 -3.68
CA GLN A 120 -15.56 0.51 -3.16
C GLN A 120 -16.38 -0.06 -4.30
N SER A 121 -16.74 -1.34 -4.20
CA SER A 121 -17.62 -1.99 -5.16
C SER A 121 -18.94 -2.38 -4.48
N GLY A 122 -20.02 -2.39 -5.24
CA GLY A 122 -21.35 -2.73 -4.76
C GLY A 122 -22.23 -1.53 -4.48
N SER A 123 -23.41 -1.78 -3.89
CA SER A 123 -24.34 -0.70 -3.55
C SER A 123 -23.80 0.18 -2.42
N ALA A 124 -24.13 1.44 -2.42
CA ALA A 124 -23.71 2.39 -1.38
C ALA A 124 -24.09 1.95 0.04
N ASN A 125 -25.11 1.13 0.17
CA ASN A 125 -25.57 0.60 1.46
C ASN A 125 -24.80 -0.65 1.91
N ALA A 126 -24.15 -1.34 1.01
CA ALA A 126 -23.38 -2.55 1.31
C ALA A 126 -21.89 -2.26 1.52
N ALA A 127 -21.40 -1.26 0.85
CA ALA A 127 -19.99 -0.99 0.77
C ALA A 127 -19.57 0.04 1.82
N ARG A 128 -19.21 -0.47 2.98
CA ARG A 128 -18.63 0.31 4.05
C ARG A 128 -17.38 -0.40 4.56
N GLY A 129 -16.27 0.20 4.35
CA GLY A 129 -15.00 -0.38 4.73
C GLY A 129 -13.99 0.72 4.90
N TRP A 130 -12.96 0.68 4.10
CA TRP A 130 -11.88 1.64 4.19
C TRP A 130 -12.32 3.09 3.93
N ASN A 131 -13.32 3.29 3.07
CA ASN A 131 -13.80 4.61 2.69
C ASN A 131 -15.24 4.81 3.16
N LEU A 132 -15.39 5.32 4.35
CA LEU A 132 -16.71 5.48 4.96
C LEU A 132 -17.16 6.92 4.96
N GLY A 133 -18.42 7.11 4.61
CA GLY A 133 -19.04 8.42 4.63
C GLY A 133 -19.95 8.71 5.82
N ASP A 134 -19.97 7.87 6.85
CA ASP A 134 -21.05 7.85 7.83
C ASP A 134 -20.63 8.02 9.29
N GLY A 135 -19.47 8.52 9.57
CA GLY A 135 -18.99 8.70 10.94
C GLY A 135 -18.35 7.47 11.57
N ASN A 136 -18.64 6.27 11.09
CA ASN A 136 -17.94 5.05 11.49
C ASN A 136 -16.82 4.78 10.49
N ARG A 137 -15.74 5.51 10.60
CA ARG A 137 -14.64 5.47 9.64
C ARG A 137 -13.53 4.56 10.10
N LEU A 138 -13.05 3.77 9.18
CA LEU A 138 -11.71 3.23 9.26
C LEU A 138 -10.76 4.25 8.65
N ASN A 139 -9.72 4.59 9.38
CA ASN A 139 -8.65 5.45 8.87
C ASN A 139 -7.46 4.55 8.55
N PRO A 140 -7.33 4.09 7.31
CA PRO A 140 -6.25 3.20 6.94
C PRO A 140 -4.92 3.92 6.98
N ARG A 141 -3.93 3.19 7.46
CA ARG A 141 -2.53 3.58 7.46
C ARG A 141 -1.70 2.45 6.90
N ALA A 142 -0.56 2.79 6.36
CA ALA A 142 0.37 1.82 5.85
C ALA A 142 1.79 2.19 6.26
N ASN A 143 2.53 1.18 6.68
CA ASN A 143 3.97 1.26 6.88
C ASN A 143 4.61 0.28 5.90
N LEU A 144 5.17 0.80 4.84
CA LEU A 144 5.66 0.02 3.71
C LEU A 144 7.13 0.31 3.47
N THR A 145 7.85 -0.69 3.02
CA THR A 145 9.21 -0.52 2.54
C THR A 145 9.29 -1.01 1.11
N LEU A 146 9.83 -0.17 0.26
CA LEU A 146 10.08 -0.47 -1.15
C LEU A 146 11.54 -0.84 -1.34
N TYR A 147 11.79 -1.89 -2.13
CA TYR A 147 13.13 -2.34 -2.51
C TYR A 147 13.20 -2.45 -4.02
N TRP A 148 14.28 -1.95 -4.62
CA TRP A 148 14.52 -2.05 -6.06
C TRP A 148 16.00 -1.95 -6.42
N ASN A 149 16.30 -2.20 -7.68
CA ASN A 149 17.67 -2.09 -8.22
C ASN A 149 17.87 -0.92 -9.19
#